data_c1a8ad94c5431fbf26c6b33cf1d8c882
#
_entry.id   c1a8ad94c5431fbf26c6b33cf1d8c882
#
_cell.length_a   1.000
_cell.length_b   1.000
_cell.length_c   1.000
_cell.angle_alpha   90.00
_cell.angle_beta   90.00
_cell.angle_gamma   90.00
#
_symmetry.space_group_name_H-M   'P 1'
#
loop_
_entity.id
_entity.type
_entity.pdbx_description
1 polymer ?
#
loop_
_entity_poly.entity_id
_entity_poly.type
_entity_poly.pdbx_seq_one_letter_code
_entity_poly.pdbx_strand_id
1 'polypeptide(L)'
;MAGKREVQMAIEASLKVYQKWAMMEWHERASIFLKAAEILAGPYRPVLNASTMLCQSKNVFQAEADAACELIDFLRFNTFYATQIYENQPPISSAGTWNRLEYRPLEGFIFTAAPFNFTSIAGNLASAPAIMGNVVLWKPASNAVYSSYFLMKLFHEAGIPDG
;
A
#
# COMPACT_ATOMS: atom_id res chain seq x y z
N MET A 1 8.45 6.51 -20.63
CA MET A 1 8.76 7.22 -19.38
C MET A 1 7.73 8.31 -19.17
N ALA A 2 7.29 8.54 -17.93
CA ALA A 2 6.35 9.61 -17.62
C ALA A 2 7.01 10.97 -17.82
N GLY A 3 6.34 11.88 -18.54
CA GLY A 3 6.70 13.28 -18.68
C GLY A 3 5.87 14.15 -17.72
N LYS A 4 5.96 15.47 -17.88
CA LYS A 4 5.23 16.42 -17.04
C LYS A 4 3.72 16.19 -17.07
N ARG A 5 3.17 15.83 -18.22
CA ARG A 5 1.74 15.57 -18.41
C ARG A 5 1.27 14.37 -17.59
N GLU A 6 1.98 13.25 -17.67
CA GLU A 6 1.64 12.03 -16.95
C GLU A 6 1.77 12.22 -15.42
N VAL A 7 2.78 12.96 -14.98
CA VAL A 7 2.93 13.31 -13.56
C VAL A 7 1.76 14.17 -13.09
N GLN A 8 1.37 15.18 -13.86
CA GLN A 8 0.23 16.03 -13.52
C GLN A 8 -1.09 15.23 -13.44
N MET A 9 -1.32 14.33 -14.40
CA MET A 9 -2.49 13.45 -14.38
C MET A 9 -2.51 12.55 -13.14
N ALA A 10 -1.37 12.01 -12.72
CA ALA A 10 -1.28 11.19 -11.52
C ALA A 10 -1.57 11.99 -10.24
N ILE A 11 -1.06 13.22 -10.15
CA ILE A 11 -1.37 14.13 -9.03
C ILE A 11 -2.87 14.42 -8.97
N GLU A 12 -3.47 14.79 -10.09
CA GLU A 12 -4.91 15.10 -10.16
C GLU A 12 -5.77 13.88 -9.80
N ALA A 13 -5.41 12.68 -10.28
CA ALA A 13 -6.10 11.44 -9.95
C ALA A 13 -6.04 11.15 -8.44
N SER A 14 -4.86 11.24 -7.83
CA SER A 14 -4.70 11.00 -6.40
C SER A 14 -5.46 12.00 -5.54
N LEU A 15 -5.41 13.28 -5.86
CA LEU A 15 -6.12 14.32 -5.12
C LEU A 15 -7.64 14.22 -5.27
N LYS A 16 -8.13 13.73 -6.40
CA LYS A 16 -9.57 13.51 -6.64
C LYS A 16 -10.17 12.48 -5.68
N VAL A 17 -9.42 11.44 -5.31
CA VAL A 17 -9.88 10.38 -4.42
C VAL A 17 -9.51 10.60 -2.96
N TYR A 18 -8.61 11.55 -2.69
CA TYR A 18 -8.06 11.83 -1.37
C TYR A 18 -9.12 11.90 -0.29
N GLN A 19 -10.12 12.75 -0.47
CA GLN A 19 -11.14 13.00 0.57
C GLN A 19 -11.96 11.74 0.87
N LYS A 20 -12.37 10.99 -0.18
CA LYS A 20 -13.11 9.74 0.00
C LYS A 20 -12.28 8.69 0.73
N TRP A 21 -11.00 8.56 0.39
CA TRP A 21 -10.09 7.60 1.01
C TRP A 21 -9.76 7.98 2.45
N ALA A 22 -9.47 9.26 2.69
CA ALA A 22 -9.17 9.79 4.02
C ALA A 22 -10.33 9.65 5.02
N MET A 23 -11.57 9.80 4.55
CA MET A 23 -12.78 9.70 5.36
C MET A 23 -13.31 8.28 5.53
N MET A 24 -12.74 7.31 4.79
CA MET A 24 -13.09 5.90 4.99
C MET A 24 -12.64 5.45 6.38
N GLU A 25 -13.50 4.70 7.06
CA GLU A 25 -13.16 4.14 8.37
C GLU A 25 -11.88 3.29 8.31
N TRP A 26 -11.00 3.46 9.28
CA TRP A 26 -9.68 2.83 9.23
C TRP A 26 -9.73 1.29 9.12
N HIS A 27 -10.72 0.67 9.77
CA HIS A 27 -10.89 -0.78 9.69
C HIS A 27 -11.39 -1.26 8.31
N GLU A 28 -12.14 -0.43 7.59
CA GLU A 28 -12.52 -0.72 6.20
C GLU A 28 -11.29 -0.66 5.28
N ARG A 29 -10.44 0.37 5.42
CA ARG A 29 -9.15 0.43 4.71
C ARG A 29 -8.29 -0.79 5.02
N ALA A 30 -8.13 -1.12 6.32
CA ALA A 30 -7.36 -2.28 6.76
C ALA A 30 -7.86 -3.59 6.13
N SER A 31 -9.17 -3.78 6.02
CA SER A 31 -9.76 -4.98 5.41
C SER A 31 -9.38 -5.15 3.94
N ILE A 32 -9.23 -4.07 3.18
CA ILE A 32 -8.78 -4.10 1.79
C ILE A 32 -7.35 -4.66 1.70
N PHE A 33 -6.45 -4.25 2.59
CA PHE A 33 -5.07 -4.74 2.59
C PHE A 33 -4.94 -6.17 3.10
N LEU A 34 -5.78 -6.60 4.05
CA LEU A 34 -5.87 -8.01 4.42
C LEU A 34 -6.38 -8.86 3.25
N LYS A 35 -7.37 -8.39 2.51
CA LYS A 35 -7.83 -9.04 1.28
C LYS A 35 -6.72 -9.11 0.23
N ALA A 36 -5.93 -8.04 0.07
CA ALA A 36 -4.76 -8.06 -0.82
C ALA A 36 -3.75 -9.15 -0.41
N ALA A 37 -3.49 -9.30 0.89
CA ALA A 37 -2.63 -10.36 1.40
C ALA A 37 -3.17 -11.76 1.06
N GLU A 38 -4.48 -12.00 1.18
CA GLU A 38 -5.11 -13.29 0.84
C GLU A 38 -5.06 -13.58 -0.66
N ILE A 39 -5.35 -12.59 -1.51
CA ILE A 39 -5.24 -12.73 -2.97
C ILE A 39 -3.79 -13.03 -3.37
N LEU A 40 -2.81 -12.35 -2.73
CA LEU A 40 -1.40 -12.59 -2.98
C LEU A 40 -0.96 -13.98 -2.49
N ALA A 41 -1.42 -14.42 -1.33
CA ALA A 41 -1.10 -15.74 -0.79
C ALA A 41 -1.66 -16.89 -1.66
N GLY A 42 -2.71 -16.62 -2.41
CA GLY A 42 -3.40 -17.57 -3.30
C GLY A 42 -3.06 -17.36 -4.78
N PRO A 43 -4.01 -16.88 -5.59
CA PRO A 43 -3.91 -16.89 -7.05
C PRO A 43 -2.81 -15.98 -7.61
N TYR A 44 -2.45 -14.90 -6.93
CA TYR A 44 -1.42 -13.96 -7.40
C TYR A 44 0.01 -14.38 -7.05
N ARG A 45 0.21 -15.33 -6.15
CA ARG A 45 1.54 -15.79 -5.71
C ARG A 45 2.45 -16.21 -6.88
N PRO A 46 2.05 -17.14 -7.76
CA PRO A 46 2.88 -17.50 -8.89
C PRO A 46 3.05 -16.36 -9.90
N VAL A 47 2.07 -15.49 -10.07
CA VAL A 47 2.14 -14.36 -10.98
C VAL A 47 3.18 -13.34 -10.52
N LEU A 48 3.15 -12.97 -9.22
CA LEU A 48 4.10 -12.02 -8.67
C LEU A 48 5.51 -12.59 -8.65
N ASN A 49 5.68 -13.87 -8.28
CA ASN A 49 6.97 -14.54 -8.31
C ASN A 49 7.56 -14.59 -9.73
N ALA A 50 6.79 -15.02 -10.73
CA ALA A 50 7.24 -15.09 -12.11
C ALA A 50 7.63 -13.69 -12.65
N SER A 51 6.83 -12.67 -12.40
CA SER A 51 7.13 -11.31 -12.82
C SER A 51 8.40 -10.76 -12.16
N THR A 52 8.64 -11.08 -10.89
CA THR A 52 9.84 -10.70 -10.15
C THR A 52 11.08 -11.41 -10.70
N MET A 53 10.98 -12.71 -11.00
CA MET A 53 12.06 -13.47 -11.64
C MET A 53 12.46 -12.84 -12.97
N LEU A 54 11.48 -12.48 -13.80
CA LEU A 54 11.72 -11.92 -15.12
C LEU A 54 12.33 -10.50 -15.10
N CYS A 55 11.91 -9.64 -14.20
CA CYS A 55 12.35 -8.25 -14.20
C CYS A 55 13.53 -7.95 -13.26
N GLN A 56 13.81 -8.83 -12.28
CA GLN A 56 14.87 -8.64 -11.29
C GLN A 56 15.95 -9.74 -11.33
N SER A 57 15.89 -10.63 -12.32
CA SER A 57 16.84 -11.75 -12.48
C SER A 57 16.99 -12.62 -11.23
N LYS A 58 15.89 -12.85 -10.53
CA LYS A 58 15.84 -13.70 -9.33
C LYS A 58 15.46 -15.12 -9.70
N ASN A 59 15.96 -16.08 -8.94
CA ASN A 59 15.47 -17.45 -9.03
C ASN A 59 14.14 -17.61 -8.26
N VAL A 60 13.49 -18.76 -8.40
CA VAL A 60 12.18 -19.00 -7.79
C VAL A 60 12.19 -18.86 -6.27
N PHE A 61 13.26 -19.31 -5.63
CA PHE A 61 13.40 -19.26 -4.17
C PHE A 61 13.53 -17.80 -3.67
N GLN A 62 14.35 -17.02 -4.34
CA GLN A 62 14.49 -15.58 -4.04
C GLN A 62 13.18 -14.82 -4.28
N ALA A 63 12.49 -15.06 -5.40
CA ALA A 63 11.23 -14.41 -5.71
C ALA A 63 10.15 -14.77 -4.67
N GLU A 64 10.08 -16.03 -4.25
CA GLU A 64 9.15 -16.48 -3.22
C GLU A 64 9.35 -15.72 -1.90
N ALA A 65 10.58 -15.58 -1.44
CA ALA A 65 10.91 -14.85 -0.22
C ALA A 65 10.70 -13.35 -0.38
N ASP A 66 11.37 -12.75 -1.40
CA ASP A 66 11.53 -11.30 -1.55
C ASP A 66 10.33 -10.59 -2.22
N ALA A 67 9.39 -11.34 -2.76
CA ALA A 67 8.18 -10.78 -3.36
C ALA A 67 6.93 -11.24 -2.64
N ALA A 68 6.59 -12.53 -2.71
CA ALA A 68 5.32 -13.01 -2.18
C ALA A 68 5.29 -13.04 -0.64
N CYS A 69 6.18 -13.81 0.00
CA CYS A 69 6.13 -14.01 1.45
C CYS A 69 6.27 -12.71 2.22
N GLU A 70 7.29 -11.93 1.90
CA GLU A 70 7.57 -10.68 2.60
C GLU A 70 6.46 -9.64 2.41
N LEU A 71 5.87 -9.52 1.21
CA LEU A 71 4.77 -8.59 1.01
C LEU A 71 3.49 -9.03 1.73
N ILE A 72 3.19 -10.32 1.75
CA ILE A 72 2.06 -10.86 2.52
C ILE A 72 2.23 -10.48 4.00
N ASP A 73 3.43 -10.64 4.54
CA ASP A 73 3.73 -10.30 5.92
C ASP A 73 3.62 -8.78 6.15
N PHE A 74 4.16 -7.95 5.28
CA PHE A 74 3.99 -6.49 5.37
C PHE A 74 2.52 -6.08 5.42
N LEU A 75 1.69 -6.61 4.54
CA LEU A 75 0.27 -6.26 4.49
C LEU A 75 -0.46 -6.66 5.78
N ARG A 76 -0.15 -7.84 6.33
CA ARG A 76 -0.74 -8.34 7.57
C ARG A 76 -0.24 -7.59 8.79
N PHE A 77 1.09 -7.45 8.94
CA PHE A 77 1.68 -6.77 10.10
C PHE A 77 1.41 -5.27 10.13
N ASN A 78 1.47 -4.58 8.97
CA ASN A 78 1.13 -3.16 8.92
C ASN A 78 -0.33 -2.92 9.34
N THR A 79 -1.25 -3.79 8.95
CA THR A 79 -2.65 -3.72 9.39
C THR A 79 -2.76 -3.93 10.90
N PHE A 80 -2.04 -4.89 11.45
CA PHE A 80 -1.99 -5.11 12.89
C PHE A 80 -1.41 -3.90 13.65
N TYR A 81 -0.29 -3.34 13.18
CA TYR A 81 0.30 -2.16 13.82
C TYR A 81 -0.58 -0.91 13.66
N ALA A 82 -1.26 -0.74 12.52
CA ALA A 82 -2.24 0.34 12.36
C ALA A 82 -3.37 0.24 13.39
N THR A 83 -3.88 -0.98 13.67
CA THR A 83 -4.86 -1.20 14.75
C THR A 83 -4.34 -0.71 16.09
N GLN A 84 -3.12 -1.06 16.47
CA GLN A 84 -2.51 -0.61 17.73
C GLN A 84 -2.36 0.91 17.79
N ILE A 85 -2.02 1.57 16.66
CA ILE A 85 -1.94 3.03 16.61
C ILE A 85 -3.31 3.65 16.85
N TYR A 86 -4.37 3.18 16.17
CA TYR A 86 -5.72 3.72 16.34
C TYR A 86 -6.32 3.45 17.72
N GLU A 87 -5.95 2.34 18.35
CA GLU A 87 -6.36 1.99 19.73
C GLU A 87 -5.64 2.81 20.80
N ASN A 88 -4.50 3.43 20.46
CA ASN A 88 -3.77 4.27 21.41
C ASN A 88 -4.51 5.59 21.64
N GLN A 89 -5.33 5.63 22.69
CA GLN A 89 -6.19 6.74 23.08
C GLN A 89 -5.83 7.21 24.49
N PRO A 90 -6.17 8.46 24.86
CA PRO A 90 -5.97 8.97 26.20
C PRO A 90 -6.60 8.03 27.25
N PRO A 91 -5.82 7.52 28.22
CA PRO A 91 -6.33 6.51 29.16
C PRO A 91 -7.33 7.07 30.17
N ILE A 92 -7.33 8.39 30.40
CA ILE A 92 -8.17 9.07 31.38
C ILE A 92 -8.71 10.37 30.80
N SER A 93 -10.00 10.63 31.05
CA SER A 93 -10.62 11.93 30.82
C SER A 93 -10.99 12.57 32.16
N SER A 94 -10.85 13.87 32.27
CA SER A 94 -11.29 14.62 33.46
C SER A 94 -12.81 14.57 33.61
N ALA A 95 -13.33 14.74 34.82
CA ALA A 95 -14.76 14.76 35.06
C ALA A 95 -15.46 15.82 34.18
N GLY A 96 -16.51 15.42 33.48
CA GLY A 96 -17.28 16.28 32.58
C GLY A 96 -16.63 16.51 31.19
N THR A 97 -15.52 15.85 30.89
CA THR A 97 -14.84 15.93 29.58
C THR A 97 -14.64 14.56 28.98
N TRP A 98 -14.44 14.52 27.67
CA TRP A 98 -14.04 13.32 26.95
C TRP A 98 -12.88 13.67 26.01
N ASN A 99 -11.71 13.07 26.25
CA ASN A 99 -10.51 13.28 25.46
C ASN A 99 -10.34 12.15 24.45
N ARG A 100 -10.06 12.51 23.19
CA ARG A 100 -9.86 11.59 22.08
C ARG A 100 -8.72 12.08 21.20
N LEU A 101 -7.88 11.16 20.73
CA LEU A 101 -6.98 11.39 19.61
C LEU A 101 -7.68 11.06 18.31
N GLU A 102 -7.52 11.92 17.34
CA GLU A 102 -8.02 11.73 15.99
C GLU A 102 -6.85 11.69 15.03
N TYR A 103 -6.58 10.49 14.51
CA TYR A 103 -5.50 10.28 13.55
C TYR A 103 -6.00 10.62 12.15
N ARG A 104 -5.36 11.61 11.53
CA ARG A 104 -5.69 12.06 10.19
C ARG A 104 -4.55 11.82 9.22
N PRO A 105 -4.83 11.48 7.93
CA PRO A 105 -3.80 11.41 6.90
C PRO A 105 -3.15 12.78 6.69
N LEU A 106 -1.98 12.76 6.08
CA LEU A 106 -1.28 13.98 5.69
C LEU A 106 -2.05 14.71 4.58
N GLU A 107 -1.92 16.02 4.52
CA GLU A 107 -2.48 16.84 3.46
C GLU A 107 -1.75 16.60 2.14
N GLY A 108 -2.49 16.53 1.03
CA GLY A 108 -1.93 16.27 -0.28
C GLY A 108 -1.72 14.77 -0.56
N PHE A 109 -0.57 14.42 -1.11
CA PHE A 109 -0.19 13.05 -1.44
C PHE A 109 1.18 12.68 -0.89
N ILE A 110 1.44 11.39 -0.76
CA ILE A 110 2.77 10.87 -0.45
C ILE A 110 3.44 10.39 -1.74
N PHE A 111 4.65 10.85 -2.00
CA PHE A 111 5.45 10.34 -3.11
C PHE A 111 6.36 9.21 -2.64
N THR A 112 6.27 8.07 -3.32
CA THR A 112 7.12 6.91 -3.04
C THR A 112 7.94 6.52 -4.27
N ALA A 113 9.26 6.43 -4.10
CA ALA A 113 10.19 5.95 -5.11
C ALA A 113 10.70 4.56 -4.70
N ALA A 114 10.19 3.52 -5.36
CA ALA A 114 10.52 2.16 -5.01
C ALA A 114 11.93 1.77 -5.46
N PRO A 115 12.62 0.87 -4.70
CA PRO A 115 13.91 0.33 -5.07
C PRO A 115 13.80 -0.61 -6.28
N PHE A 116 14.95 -0.90 -6.87
CA PHE A 116 15.03 -1.75 -8.07
C PHE A 116 15.07 -3.25 -7.79
N ASN A 117 15.31 -3.65 -6.55
CA ASN A 117 15.73 -5.00 -6.18
C ASN A 117 14.73 -5.82 -5.36
N PHE A 118 13.65 -5.19 -4.80
CA PHE A 118 12.65 -5.88 -4.00
C PHE A 118 11.23 -5.50 -4.39
N THR A 119 10.48 -6.46 -4.90
CA THR A 119 9.06 -6.28 -5.24
C THR A 119 8.21 -6.07 -3.98
N SER A 120 8.52 -6.76 -2.88
CA SER A 120 7.86 -6.59 -1.59
C SER A 120 7.96 -5.16 -1.06
N ILE A 121 9.17 -4.58 -1.12
CA ILE A 121 9.41 -3.19 -0.67
C ILE A 121 8.65 -2.21 -1.57
N ALA A 122 8.60 -2.46 -2.88
CA ALA A 122 7.83 -1.62 -3.79
C ALA A 122 6.33 -1.61 -3.41
N GLY A 123 5.76 -2.76 -3.08
CA GLY A 123 4.39 -2.88 -2.58
C GLY A 123 4.20 -2.23 -1.22
N ASN A 124 5.12 -2.46 -0.29
CA ASN A 124 5.05 -1.91 1.06
C ASN A 124 5.12 -0.38 1.11
N LEU A 125 5.99 0.23 0.32
CA LEU A 125 6.09 1.70 0.24
C LEU A 125 4.79 2.37 -0.21
N ALA A 126 4.02 1.71 -1.07
CA ALA A 126 2.72 2.22 -1.50
C ALA A 126 1.62 1.91 -0.47
N SER A 127 1.59 0.70 0.08
CA SER A 127 0.51 0.23 0.94
C SER A 127 0.56 0.79 2.36
N ALA A 128 1.74 0.92 2.97
CA ALA A 128 1.87 1.39 4.35
C ALA A 128 1.26 2.78 4.58
N PRO A 129 1.58 3.83 3.81
CA PRO A 129 0.91 5.12 3.96
C PRO A 129 -0.57 5.08 3.56
N ALA A 130 -0.97 4.23 2.61
CA ALA A 130 -2.35 4.11 2.18
C ALA A 130 -3.24 3.49 3.27
N ILE A 131 -2.76 2.53 4.06
CA ILE A 131 -3.46 2.00 5.25
C ILE A 131 -3.82 3.13 6.22
N MET A 132 -2.92 4.10 6.39
CA MET A 132 -3.14 5.26 7.27
C MET A 132 -3.99 6.38 6.64
N GLY A 133 -4.62 6.12 5.49
CA GLY A 133 -5.57 7.03 4.84
C GLY A 133 -4.94 8.01 3.85
N ASN A 134 -3.65 7.90 3.55
CA ASN A 134 -3.00 8.74 2.57
C ASN A 134 -3.23 8.26 1.14
N VAL A 135 -3.24 9.17 0.17
CA VAL A 135 -3.10 8.83 -1.25
C VAL A 135 -1.63 8.88 -1.65
N VAL A 136 -1.25 8.05 -2.61
CA VAL A 136 0.16 7.76 -2.90
C VAL A 136 0.45 7.88 -4.39
N LEU A 137 1.41 8.74 -4.73
CA LEU A 137 2.05 8.70 -6.05
C LEU A 137 3.18 7.68 -6.02
N TRP A 138 2.96 6.56 -6.63
CA TRP A 138 3.89 5.44 -6.61
C TRP A 138 4.72 5.36 -7.89
N LYS A 139 6.02 5.55 -7.75
CA LYS A 139 6.99 5.44 -8.84
C LYS A 139 7.83 4.17 -8.69
N PRO A 140 7.55 3.10 -9.45
CA PRO A 140 8.40 1.93 -9.46
C PRO A 140 9.77 2.22 -10.10
N ALA A 141 10.75 1.38 -9.80
CA ALA A 141 12.02 1.40 -10.53
C ALA A 141 11.81 0.98 -11.98
N SER A 142 12.59 1.54 -12.93
CA SER A 142 12.39 1.31 -14.36
C SER A 142 12.53 -0.17 -14.76
N ASN A 143 13.42 -0.92 -14.11
CA ASN A 143 13.58 -2.36 -14.34
C ASN A 143 12.51 -3.23 -13.64
N ALA A 144 11.76 -2.69 -12.68
CA ALA A 144 10.76 -3.40 -11.89
C ALA A 144 9.31 -3.03 -12.27
N VAL A 145 9.11 -2.38 -13.41
CA VAL A 145 7.77 -1.95 -13.88
C VAL A 145 6.84 -3.15 -14.08
N TYR A 146 7.36 -4.28 -14.54
CA TYR A 146 6.55 -5.45 -14.84
C TYR A 146 5.97 -6.09 -13.55
N SER A 147 6.77 -6.29 -12.53
CA SER A 147 6.26 -6.78 -11.22
C SER A 147 5.35 -5.76 -10.54
N SER A 148 5.68 -4.48 -10.63
CA SER A 148 4.86 -3.40 -10.07
C SER A 148 3.50 -3.26 -10.77
N TYR A 149 3.41 -3.58 -12.06
CA TYR A 149 2.14 -3.64 -12.77
C TYR A 149 1.20 -4.71 -12.19
N PHE A 150 1.73 -5.88 -11.85
CA PHE A 150 0.92 -6.93 -11.21
C PHE A 150 0.57 -6.59 -9.76
N LEU A 151 1.44 -5.88 -9.05
CA LEU A 151 1.09 -5.32 -7.73
C LEU A 151 -0.07 -4.33 -7.82
N MET A 152 -0.07 -3.44 -8.81
CA MET A 152 -1.17 -2.50 -9.02
C MET A 152 -2.48 -3.23 -9.32
N LYS A 153 -2.44 -4.28 -10.16
CA LYS A 153 -3.60 -5.14 -10.42
C LYS A 153 -4.11 -5.83 -9.15
N LEU A 154 -3.21 -6.37 -8.34
CA LEU A 154 -3.53 -6.99 -7.06
C LEU A 154 -4.27 -6.02 -6.14
N PHE A 155 -3.74 -4.81 -5.98
CA PHE A 155 -4.34 -3.78 -5.14
C PHE A 155 -5.71 -3.34 -5.64
N HIS A 156 -5.86 -3.18 -6.94
CA HIS A 156 -7.14 -2.85 -7.55
C HIS A 156 -8.18 -3.97 -7.34
N GLU A 157 -7.81 -5.24 -7.53
CA GLU A 157 -8.69 -6.39 -7.28
C GLU A 157 -9.06 -6.53 -5.79
N ALA A 158 -8.16 -6.14 -4.89
CA ALA A 158 -8.44 -6.09 -3.46
C ALA A 158 -9.48 -5.01 -3.10
N GLY A 159 -9.57 -3.94 -3.89
CA GLY A 159 -10.53 -2.86 -3.70
C GLY A 159 -9.91 -1.47 -3.44
N ILE A 160 -8.62 -1.30 -3.69
CA ILE A 160 -8.01 0.03 -3.67
C ILE A 160 -8.58 0.83 -4.84
N PRO A 161 -9.10 2.04 -4.63
CA PRO A 161 -9.69 2.86 -5.68
C PRO A 161 -8.64 3.37 -6.67
N ASP A 162 -9.10 3.71 -7.88
CA ASP A 162 -8.28 4.39 -8.88
C ASP A 162 -7.91 5.79 -8.41
N GLY A 163 -6.60 6.10 -8.42
CA GLY A 163 -6.09 7.44 -8.08
C GLY A 163 -4.85 7.47 -7.23
#